data_cec1712337dbb13ed726d39fb595b5c8
#
_entry.id   cec1712337dbb13ed726d39fb595b5c8
#
_cell.length_a   1.000
_cell.length_b   1.000
_cell.length_c   1.000
_cell.angle_alpha   90.00
_cell.angle_beta   90.00
_cell.angle_gamma   90.00
#
_symmetry.space_group_name_H-M   'P 1'
#
loop_
_entity.id
_entity.type
_entity.pdbx_description
1 polymer ?
#
loop_
_entity_poly.entity_id
_entity_poly.type
_entity_poly.pdbx_seq_one_letter_code
_entity_poly.pdbx_strand_id
1 'polypeptide(L)'
;IVVELPGVQDTAEAKRVLGRTANLEFRLVADENATYAGGVPPAGTEAFPYMTLDGPPSLLNRQPILTGEKVQGATSGVDENGSPEVNITLDTAGGKLMQNATKNAVGKQMAVLFIENKQKVSYDTDPETGETIETRTPYAETKIISQANIQAVLGSSFRITGLDSNAEAGELALLLRSGALAAPMYFVEERTIGPSLGQQNIDDRSEEH
;
A
#
# COMPACT_ATOMS: atom_id res chain seq x y z
N ILE A 1 -2.53 10.52 21.02
CA ILE A 1 -3.52 9.44 21.20
C ILE A 1 -2.71 8.18 21.42
N VAL A 2 -2.78 7.63 22.63
CA VAL A 2 -2.18 6.32 22.94
C VAL A 2 -3.22 5.27 22.54
N VAL A 3 -2.87 4.42 21.59
CA VAL A 3 -3.70 3.27 21.22
C VAL A 3 -3.19 2.06 22.01
N GLU A 4 -3.92 1.64 23.01
CA GLU A 4 -3.70 0.35 23.64
C GLU A 4 -4.48 -0.71 22.88
N LEU A 5 -3.76 -1.70 22.32
CA LEU A 5 -4.34 -2.86 21.68
C LEU A 5 -4.46 -3.99 22.73
N PRO A 6 -5.68 -4.30 23.20
CA PRO A 6 -5.85 -5.38 24.14
C PRO A 6 -5.55 -6.72 23.47
N GLY A 7 -4.65 -7.51 24.03
CA GLY A 7 -4.35 -8.88 23.60
C GLY A 7 -3.14 -9.07 22.69
N VAL A 8 -2.39 -8.01 22.36
CA VAL A 8 -1.14 -8.13 21.61
C VAL A 8 0.03 -8.18 22.58
N GLN A 9 0.59 -9.36 22.78
CA GLN A 9 1.74 -9.57 23.67
C GLN A 9 3.09 -9.21 23.02
N ASP A 10 3.11 -8.94 21.72
CA ASP A 10 4.34 -8.61 20.99
C ASP A 10 4.21 -7.26 20.28
N THR A 11 4.95 -6.28 20.79
CA THR A 11 5.04 -4.94 20.21
C THR A 11 5.63 -4.95 18.81
N ALA A 12 6.45 -5.96 18.45
CA ALA A 12 7.01 -6.11 17.12
C ALA A 12 5.94 -6.56 16.11
N GLU A 13 5.02 -7.43 16.52
CA GLU A 13 3.91 -7.88 15.69
C GLU A 13 2.87 -6.75 15.50
N ALA A 14 2.56 -6.01 16.55
CA ALA A 14 1.72 -4.81 16.46
C ALA A 14 2.33 -3.76 15.53
N LYS A 15 3.62 -3.49 15.64
CA LYS A 15 4.34 -2.59 14.72
C LYS A 15 4.34 -3.11 13.28
N ARG A 16 4.42 -4.42 13.08
CA ARG A 16 4.37 -5.04 11.74
C ARG A 16 2.98 -4.94 11.11
N VAL A 17 1.93 -5.15 11.90
CA VAL A 17 0.54 -5.01 11.41
C VAL A 17 0.16 -3.55 11.16
N LEU A 18 0.55 -2.64 12.06
CA LEU A 18 0.34 -1.21 11.90
C LEU A 18 1.19 -0.60 10.77
N GLY A 19 2.37 -1.17 10.49
CA GLY A 19 3.24 -0.76 9.39
C GLY A 19 2.76 -1.18 8.00
N ARG A 20 1.82 -2.11 7.90
CA ARG A 20 1.21 -2.60 6.66
C ARG A 20 -0.16 -1.97 6.43
N THR A 21 -0.27 -0.66 6.56
CA THR A 21 -1.48 0.02 6.11
C THR A 21 -1.47 0.04 4.59
N ALA A 22 -2.33 -0.78 4.01
CA ALA A 22 -2.59 -0.74 2.59
C ALA A 22 -3.64 0.32 2.30
N ASN A 23 -3.41 1.09 1.27
CA ASN A 23 -4.36 2.06 0.78
C ASN A 23 -4.72 1.74 -0.67
N LEU A 24 -5.90 2.16 -1.09
CA LEU A 24 -6.33 2.05 -2.48
C LEU A 24 -6.45 3.41 -3.12
N GLU A 25 -6.16 3.44 -4.40
CA GLU A 25 -6.56 4.52 -5.30
C GLU A 25 -7.22 3.95 -6.54
N PHE A 26 -8.22 4.66 -7.02
CA PHE A 26 -8.88 4.37 -8.29
C PHE A 26 -8.49 5.45 -9.27
N ARG A 27 -7.91 5.06 -10.40
CA ARG A 27 -7.44 6.00 -11.42
C ARG A 27 -7.92 5.57 -12.81
N LEU A 28 -8.22 6.53 -13.66
CA LEU A 28 -8.43 6.25 -15.09
C LEU A 28 -7.09 5.93 -15.75
N VAL A 29 -7.10 4.97 -16.64
CA VAL A 29 -5.98 4.70 -17.54
C VAL A 29 -5.86 5.85 -18.52
N ALA A 30 -4.64 6.34 -18.71
CA ALA A 30 -4.37 7.45 -19.61
C ALA A 30 -4.64 7.06 -21.07
N ASP A 31 -5.09 8.01 -21.88
CA ASP A 31 -5.37 7.76 -23.31
C ASP A 31 -4.09 7.37 -24.09
N GLU A 32 -2.93 7.85 -23.62
CA GLU A 32 -1.61 7.54 -24.19
C GLU A 32 -1.08 6.16 -23.81
N ASN A 33 -1.76 5.43 -22.92
CA ASN A 33 -1.29 4.13 -22.44
C ASN A 33 -1.08 3.12 -23.58
N ALA A 34 -1.92 3.13 -24.59
CA ALA A 34 -1.84 2.20 -25.73
C ALA A 34 -0.55 2.36 -26.55
N THR A 35 0.08 3.54 -26.51
CA THR A 35 1.32 3.88 -27.23
C THR A 35 2.53 4.01 -26.30
N TYR A 36 2.32 3.88 -24.99
CA TYR A 36 3.38 4.01 -24.01
C TYR A 36 4.27 2.75 -23.98
N ALA A 37 5.51 2.91 -24.36
CA ALA A 37 6.51 1.84 -24.43
C ALA A 37 7.52 1.88 -23.24
N GLY A 38 7.27 2.69 -22.25
CA GLY A 38 8.20 2.95 -21.16
C GLY A 38 8.95 4.29 -21.32
N GLY A 39 9.75 4.64 -20.32
CA GLY A 39 10.47 5.90 -20.27
C GLY A 39 9.80 6.94 -19.37
N VAL A 40 10.01 8.22 -19.68
CA VAL A 40 9.41 9.31 -18.88
C VAL A 40 7.92 9.43 -19.20
N PRO A 41 7.04 9.31 -18.20
CA PRO A 41 5.61 9.48 -18.42
C PRO A 41 5.27 10.91 -18.90
N PRO A 42 4.30 11.05 -19.80
CA PRO A 42 3.78 12.36 -20.19
C PRO A 42 3.27 13.17 -19.02
N ALA A 43 3.24 14.50 -19.15
CA ALA A 43 2.71 15.39 -18.11
C ALA A 43 1.26 15.00 -17.74
N GLY A 44 0.99 14.96 -16.43
CA GLY A 44 -0.32 14.59 -15.89
C GLY A 44 -0.57 13.09 -15.79
N THR A 45 0.44 12.26 -16.09
CA THR A 45 0.36 10.80 -15.98
C THR A 45 1.47 10.23 -15.10
N GLU A 46 1.29 8.99 -14.67
CA GLU A 46 2.27 8.20 -13.91
C GLU A 46 2.17 6.74 -14.37
N ALA A 47 3.32 6.07 -14.41
CA ALA A 47 3.42 4.66 -14.81
C ALA A 47 3.58 3.77 -13.58
N PHE A 48 2.77 2.71 -13.49
CA PHE A 48 2.82 1.75 -12.39
C PHE A 48 2.93 0.32 -12.90
N PRO A 49 3.74 -0.52 -12.23
CA PRO A 49 3.81 -1.94 -12.52
C PRO A 49 2.56 -2.66 -12.04
N TYR A 50 2.28 -3.81 -12.64
CA TYR A 50 1.27 -4.74 -12.15
C TYR A 50 1.81 -5.56 -10.98
N MET A 51 0.91 -5.98 -10.09
CA MET A 51 1.28 -6.81 -8.95
C MET A 51 1.62 -8.25 -9.35
N THR A 52 0.82 -8.81 -10.24
CA THR A 52 0.88 -10.24 -10.60
C THR A 52 1.33 -10.50 -12.03
N LEU A 53 1.35 -9.49 -12.88
CA LEU A 53 1.72 -9.63 -14.29
C LEU A 53 3.11 -9.04 -14.54
N ASP A 54 3.98 -9.86 -15.12
CA ASP A 54 5.22 -9.39 -15.69
C ASP A 54 4.92 -8.71 -17.04
N GLY A 55 5.36 -7.47 -17.17
CA GLY A 55 5.13 -6.71 -18.38
C GLY A 55 5.46 -5.23 -18.22
N PRO A 56 5.27 -4.45 -19.28
CA PRO A 56 5.46 -3.01 -19.21
C PRO A 56 4.46 -2.39 -18.23
N PRO A 57 4.86 -1.33 -17.51
CA PRO A 57 3.96 -0.63 -16.61
C PRO A 57 2.82 0.02 -17.40
N SER A 58 1.67 0.16 -16.78
CA SER A 58 0.53 0.88 -17.32
C SER A 58 0.56 2.35 -16.94
N LEU A 59 0.19 3.20 -17.89
CA LEU A 59 0.14 4.65 -17.74
C LEU A 59 -1.23 5.08 -17.23
N LEU A 60 -1.27 5.70 -16.06
CA LEU A 60 -2.50 6.17 -15.43
C LEU A 60 -2.51 7.68 -15.30
N ASN A 61 -3.70 8.26 -15.26
CA ASN A 61 -3.85 9.67 -14.92
C ASN A 61 -3.35 9.91 -13.50
N ARG A 62 -2.60 11.00 -13.30
CA ARG A 62 -2.02 11.33 -12.00
C ARG A 62 -3.07 11.57 -10.93
N GLN A 63 -4.19 12.19 -11.32
CA GLN A 63 -5.26 12.48 -10.38
C GLN A 63 -6.13 11.25 -10.14
N PRO A 64 -6.26 10.77 -8.90
CA PRO A 64 -7.16 9.68 -8.59
C PRO A 64 -8.62 10.10 -8.72
N ILE A 65 -9.49 9.15 -9.05
CA ILE A 65 -10.94 9.33 -8.97
C ILE A 65 -11.35 9.48 -7.50
N LEU A 66 -10.84 8.57 -6.67
CA LEU A 66 -11.00 8.58 -5.22
C LEU A 66 -9.89 7.73 -4.57
N THR A 67 -9.74 7.91 -3.27
CA THR A 67 -8.79 7.18 -2.43
C THR A 67 -9.52 6.23 -1.48
N GLY A 68 -8.76 5.34 -0.84
CA GLY A 68 -9.29 4.36 0.12
C GLY A 68 -10.06 4.93 1.31
N GLU A 69 -9.90 6.22 1.62
CA GLU A 69 -10.67 6.91 2.67
C GLU A 69 -12.18 6.91 2.40
N LYS A 70 -12.59 6.76 1.15
CA LYS A 70 -13.99 6.69 0.75
C LYS A 70 -14.58 5.27 0.83
N VAL A 71 -13.74 4.28 1.13
CA VAL A 71 -14.15 2.89 1.29
C VAL A 71 -14.75 2.69 2.67
N GLN A 72 -16.03 2.29 2.73
CA GLN A 72 -16.71 1.93 3.96
C GLN A 72 -16.57 0.47 4.32
N GLY A 73 -16.44 -0.40 3.33
CA GLY A 73 -16.33 -1.82 3.53
C GLY A 73 -15.67 -2.54 2.36
N ALA A 74 -15.06 -3.65 2.66
CA ALA A 74 -14.50 -4.56 1.68
C ALA A 74 -14.68 -6.00 2.17
N THR A 75 -15.22 -6.87 1.33
CA THR A 75 -15.43 -8.28 1.62
C THR A 75 -14.93 -9.13 0.47
N SER A 76 -14.22 -10.21 0.80
CA SER A 76 -13.82 -11.20 -0.19
C SER A 76 -14.98 -12.12 -0.53
N GLY A 77 -15.01 -12.58 -1.77
CA GLY A 77 -16.00 -13.51 -2.28
C GLY A 77 -15.50 -14.24 -3.52
N VAL A 78 -16.41 -14.91 -4.17
CA VAL A 78 -16.19 -15.53 -5.48
C VAL A 78 -17.29 -15.10 -6.42
N ASP A 79 -16.94 -14.91 -7.68
CA ASP A 79 -17.91 -14.62 -8.73
C ASP A 79 -18.70 -15.88 -9.15
N GLU A 80 -19.58 -15.73 -10.13
CA GLU A 80 -20.39 -16.84 -10.66
C GLU A 80 -19.56 -17.98 -11.28
N ASN A 81 -18.32 -17.70 -11.65
CA ASN A 81 -17.37 -18.66 -12.23
C ASN A 81 -16.43 -19.27 -11.17
N GLY A 82 -16.57 -18.88 -9.90
CA GLY A 82 -15.71 -19.30 -8.82
C GLY A 82 -14.37 -18.56 -8.74
N SER A 83 -14.21 -17.45 -9.47
CA SER A 83 -13.01 -16.62 -9.44
C SER A 83 -13.02 -15.68 -8.23
N PRO A 84 -11.85 -15.47 -7.59
CA PRO A 84 -11.77 -14.58 -6.44
C PRO A 84 -12.15 -13.14 -6.78
N GLU A 85 -12.90 -12.52 -5.90
CA GLU A 85 -13.27 -11.11 -5.98
C GLU A 85 -13.24 -10.42 -4.62
N VAL A 86 -13.13 -9.10 -4.62
CA VAL A 86 -13.35 -8.26 -3.46
C VAL A 86 -14.47 -7.28 -3.76
N ASN A 87 -15.52 -7.35 -2.98
CA ASN A 87 -16.66 -6.44 -3.05
C ASN A 87 -16.35 -5.18 -2.22
N ILE A 88 -16.44 -4.02 -2.83
CA ILE A 88 -16.16 -2.73 -2.21
C ILE A 88 -17.42 -1.91 -2.10
N THR A 89 -17.62 -1.32 -0.93
CA THR A 89 -18.68 -0.34 -0.66
C THR A 89 -18.03 0.99 -0.33
N LEU A 90 -18.45 2.04 -1.02
CA LEU A 90 -18.03 3.42 -0.81
C LEU A 90 -19.03 4.18 0.06
N ASP A 91 -18.56 5.26 0.68
CA ASP A 91 -19.44 6.26 1.28
C ASP A 91 -20.20 7.03 0.19
N THR A 92 -21.17 7.85 0.61
CA THR A 92 -22.01 8.63 -0.30
C THR A 92 -21.19 9.58 -1.18
N ALA A 93 -20.14 10.19 -0.62
CA ALA A 93 -19.28 11.10 -1.37
C ALA A 93 -18.43 10.34 -2.40
N GLY A 94 -17.87 9.18 -2.01
CA GLY A 94 -17.13 8.30 -2.91
C GLY A 94 -17.98 7.76 -4.05
N GLY A 95 -19.23 7.36 -3.76
CA GLY A 95 -20.17 6.92 -4.78
C GLY A 95 -20.47 8.01 -5.83
N LYS A 96 -20.61 9.26 -5.41
CA LYS A 96 -20.79 10.40 -6.31
C LYS A 96 -19.55 10.68 -7.16
N LEU A 97 -18.34 10.62 -6.56
CA LEU A 97 -17.08 10.77 -7.27
C LEU A 97 -16.91 9.69 -8.34
N MET A 98 -17.18 8.43 -7.98
CA MET A 98 -17.12 7.30 -8.90
C MET A 98 -18.13 7.46 -10.04
N GLN A 99 -19.36 7.81 -9.73
CA GLN A 99 -20.41 8.05 -10.73
C GLN A 99 -20.01 9.17 -11.70
N ASN A 100 -19.52 10.30 -11.19
CA ASN A 100 -19.11 11.43 -12.01
C ASN A 100 -17.93 11.12 -12.93
N ALA A 101 -16.95 10.37 -12.43
CA ALA A 101 -15.79 9.97 -13.23
C ALA A 101 -16.15 8.97 -14.32
N THR A 102 -17.03 8.01 -14.02
CA THR A 102 -17.33 6.90 -14.93
C THR A 102 -18.43 7.21 -15.95
N LYS A 103 -19.30 8.19 -15.70
CA LYS A 103 -20.36 8.57 -16.64
C LYS A 103 -19.84 9.00 -18.02
N ASN A 104 -18.64 9.60 -18.09
CA ASN A 104 -18.01 10.02 -19.33
C ASN A 104 -16.82 9.12 -19.75
N ALA A 105 -16.63 8.02 -19.03
CA ALA A 105 -15.51 7.11 -19.23
C ALA A 105 -15.95 5.67 -19.55
N VAL A 106 -17.23 5.45 -19.83
CA VAL A 106 -17.71 4.14 -20.31
C VAL A 106 -16.98 3.77 -21.61
N GLY A 107 -16.44 2.56 -21.66
CA GLY A 107 -15.58 2.10 -22.74
C GLY A 107 -14.08 2.39 -22.57
N LYS A 108 -13.72 3.27 -21.63
CA LYS A 108 -12.33 3.47 -21.19
C LYS A 108 -11.96 2.46 -20.09
N GLN A 109 -10.70 2.47 -19.69
CA GLN A 109 -10.21 1.60 -18.62
C GLN A 109 -10.00 2.35 -17.31
N MET A 110 -10.24 1.64 -16.22
CA MET A 110 -9.94 2.08 -14.85
C MET A 110 -8.98 1.08 -14.21
N ALA A 111 -8.04 1.59 -13.46
CA ALA A 111 -7.13 0.78 -12.65
C ALA A 111 -7.37 0.99 -11.17
N VAL A 112 -7.15 -0.08 -10.41
CA VAL A 112 -7.12 -0.05 -8.95
C VAL A 112 -5.67 -0.19 -8.54
N LEU A 113 -5.16 0.81 -7.83
CA LEU A 113 -3.83 0.82 -7.26
C LEU A 113 -3.87 0.36 -5.81
N PHE A 114 -2.96 -0.53 -5.48
CA PHE A 114 -2.66 -0.96 -4.13
C PHE A 114 -1.37 -0.28 -3.67
N ILE A 115 -1.47 0.49 -2.60
CA ILE A 115 -0.36 1.25 -2.03
C ILE A 115 -0.03 0.62 -0.69
N GLU A 116 1.14 0.00 -0.60
CA GLU A 116 1.63 -0.61 0.62
C GLU A 116 2.74 0.25 1.22
N ASN A 117 2.57 0.66 2.47
CA ASN A 117 3.61 1.36 3.20
C ASN A 117 4.60 0.34 3.78
N LYS A 118 5.85 0.48 3.41
CA LYS A 118 6.97 -0.39 3.81
C LYS A 118 8.05 0.43 4.53
N GLN A 119 8.92 -0.27 5.22
CA GLN A 119 10.11 0.33 5.84
C GLN A 119 11.36 -0.33 5.29
N LYS A 120 12.31 0.48 4.87
CA LYS A 120 13.67 0.06 4.56
C LYS A 120 14.52 0.25 5.80
N VAL A 121 15.19 -0.80 6.23
CA VAL A 121 16.14 -0.74 7.35
C VAL A 121 17.55 -0.65 6.78
N SER A 122 18.32 0.33 7.23
CA SER A 122 19.75 0.48 6.94
C SER A 122 20.54 0.54 8.25
N TYR A 123 21.76 0.02 8.21
CA TYR A 123 22.68 0.04 9.33
C TYR A 123 23.93 0.82 8.94
N ASP A 124 24.23 1.86 9.70
CA ASP A 124 25.42 2.67 9.53
C ASP A 124 26.26 2.60 10.83
N THR A 125 27.56 2.78 10.71
CA THR A 125 28.45 2.85 11.88
C THR A 125 28.89 4.28 12.06
N ASP A 126 28.67 4.82 13.24
CA ASP A 126 29.19 6.14 13.61
C ASP A 126 30.71 6.10 13.62
N PRO A 127 31.38 6.89 12.78
CA PRO A 127 32.84 6.85 12.68
C PRO A 127 33.57 7.38 13.94
N GLU A 128 32.89 8.15 14.79
CA GLU A 128 33.48 8.72 16.01
C GLU A 128 33.31 7.82 17.23
N THR A 129 32.14 7.17 17.34
CA THR A 129 31.79 6.35 18.51
C THR A 129 31.91 4.85 18.25
N GLY A 130 31.89 4.42 17.00
CA GLY A 130 31.83 3.00 16.61
C GLY A 130 30.46 2.35 16.85
N GLU A 131 29.45 3.13 17.24
CA GLU A 131 28.10 2.64 17.47
C GLU A 131 27.38 2.31 16.18
N THR A 132 26.58 1.26 16.19
CA THR A 132 25.70 0.92 15.04
C THR A 132 24.42 1.71 15.14
N ILE A 133 24.13 2.49 14.12
CA ILE A 133 22.90 3.27 13.97
C ILE A 133 21.97 2.51 13.04
N GLU A 134 20.84 2.06 13.55
CA GLU A 134 19.75 1.53 12.74
C GLU A 134 18.84 2.68 12.29
N THR A 135 18.70 2.87 10.99
CA THR A 135 17.80 3.86 10.40
C THR A 135 16.67 3.16 9.67
N ARG A 136 15.43 3.50 10.00
CA ARG A 136 14.23 3.01 9.33
C ARG A 136 13.61 4.13 8.50
N THR A 137 13.62 3.94 7.20
CA THR A 137 13.07 4.91 6.25
C THR A 137 11.77 4.38 5.66
N PRO A 138 10.63 5.05 5.88
CA PRO A 138 9.37 4.65 5.29
C PRO A 138 9.35 4.95 3.79
N TYR A 139 8.76 4.05 3.01
CA TYR A 139 8.48 4.26 1.58
C TYR A 139 7.17 3.60 1.18
N ALA A 140 6.55 4.10 0.13
CA ALA A 140 5.35 3.51 -0.44
C ALA A 140 5.68 2.70 -1.69
N GLU A 141 5.20 1.47 -1.75
CA GLU A 141 5.22 0.65 -2.95
C GLU A 141 3.82 0.62 -3.55
N THR A 142 3.70 1.05 -4.81
CA THR A 142 2.41 1.16 -5.50
C THR A 142 2.38 0.21 -6.69
N LYS A 143 1.36 -0.64 -6.76
CA LYS A 143 1.15 -1.62 -7.83
C LYS A 143 -0.29 -1.64 -8.29
N ILE A 144 -0.50 -1.95 -9.56
CA ILE A 144 -1.84 -2.17 -10.11
C ILE A 144 -2.29 -3.58 -9.75
N ILE A 145 -3.42 -3.70 -9.06
CA ILE A 145 -4.03 -4.99 -8.71
C ILE A 145 -5.15 -5.38 -9.66
N SER A 146 -5.78 -4.41 -10.31
CA SER A 146 -6.82 -4.65 -11.29
C SER A 146 -6.84 -3.52 -12.32
N GLN A 147 -7.04 -3.87 -13.58
CA GLN A 147 -7.28 -2.93 -14.66
C GLN A 147 -8.33 -3.53 -15.58
N ALA A 148 -9.44 -2.84 -15.78
CA ALA A 148 -10.56 -3.35 -16.52
C ALA A 148 -11.32 -2.23 -17.24
N ASN A 149 -12.08 -2.63 -18.25
CA ASN A 149 -12.96 -1.72 -18.97
C ASN A 149 -14.13 -1.29 -18.09
N ILE A 150 -14.47 -0.01 -18.14
CA ILE A 150 -15.66 0.55 -17.52
C ILE A 150 -16.84 0.23 -18.47
N GLN A 151 -17.63 -0.78 -18.11
CA GLN A 151 -18.74 -1.24 -18.93
C GLN A 151 -20.03 -0.46 -18.69
N ALA A 152 -20.17 0.13 -17.53
CA ALA A 152 -21.32 0.94 -17.12
C ALA A 152 -20.89 2.00 -16.11
N VAL A 153 -21.76 2.97 -15.86
CA VAL A 153 -21.55 3.96 -14.79
C VAL A 153 -21.54 3.25 -13.45
N LEU A 154 -20.47 3.46 -12.67
CA LEU A 154 -20.28 2.85 -11.35
C LEU A 154 -20.85 3.77 -10.27
N GLY A 155 -21.34 3.17 -9.19
CA GLY A 155 -21.87 3.86 -8.02
C GLY A 155 -21.12 3.53 -6.74
N SER A 156 -21.86 3.45 -5.63
CA SER A 156 -21.28 3.22 -4.30
C SER A 156 -20.82 1.77 -4.04
N SER A 157 -21.17 0.83 -4.91
CA SER A 157 -20.78 -0.58 -4.77
C SER A 157 -20.22 -1.09 -6.09
N PHE A 158 -19.07 -1.74 -6.03
CA PHE A 158 -18.44 -2.38 -7.18
C PHE A 158 -17.48 -3.48 -6.72
N ARG A 159 -16.93 -4.24 -7.67
CA ARG A 159 -16.08 -5.40 -7.42
C ARG A 159 -14.69 -5.22 -8.02
N ILE A 160 -13.66 -5.66 -7.28
CA ILE A 160 -12.32 -5.89 -7.82
C ILE A 160 -12.23 -7.36 -8.22
N THR A 161 -11.86 -7.60 -9.46
CA THR A 161 -11.66 -8.94 -10.05
C THR A 161 -10.22 -9.10 -10.53
N GLY A 162 -9.86 -10.30 -10.99
CA GLY A 162 -8.51 -10.57 -11.49
C GLY A 162 -7.48 -10.86 -10.40
N LEU A 163 -7.93 -11.30 -9.23
CA LEU A 163 -7.09 -11.78 -8.15
C LEU A 163 -6.73 -13.26 -8.36
N ASP A 164 -5.52 -13.64 -7.94
CA ASP A 164 -4.98 -14.98 -8.22
C ASP A 164 -5.56 -16.07 -7.30
N SER A 165 -5.99 -15.71 -6.10
CA SER A 165 -6.49 -16.69 -5.12
C SER A 165 -7.50 -16.10 -4.14
N ASN A 166 -8.30 -16.99 -3.53
CA ASN A 166 -9.20 -16.62 -2.43
C ASN A 166 -8.45 -16.09 -1.20
N ALA A 167 -7.23 -16.58 -0.96
CA ALA A 167 -6.38 -16.11 0.11
C ALA A 167 -5.95 -14.65 -0.12
N GLU A 168 -5.54 -14.30 -1.34
CA GLU A 168 -5.21 -12.94 -1.74
C GLU A 168 -6.40 -11.99 -1.60
N ALA A 169 -7.58 -12.43 -2.06
CA ALA A 169 -8.81 -11.65 -1.90
C ALA A 169 -9.15 -11.41 -0.43
N GLY A 170 -8.98 -12.41 0.42
CA GLY A 170 -9.20 -12.31 1.87
C GLY A 170 -8.23 -11.34 2.54
N GLU A 171 -6.95 -11.44 2.22
CA GLU A 171 -5.91 -10.54 2.74
C GLU A 171 -6.14 -9.09 2.28
N LEU A 172 -6.44 -8.90 1.00
CA LEU A 172 -6.75 -7.59 0.45
C LEU A 172 -7.97 -6.97 1.13
N ALA A 173 -9.06 -7.71 1.28
CA ALA A 173 -10.27 -7.23 1.97
C ALA A 173 -9.98 -6.83 3.42
N LEU A 174 -9.14 -7.60 4.13
CA LEU A 174 -8.73 -7.28 5.50
C LEU A 174 -7.91 -6.00 5.58
N LEU A 175 -6.91 -5.86 4.70
CA LEU A 175 -6.06 -4.67 4.63
C LEU A 175 -6.86 -3.42 4.30
N LEU A 176 -7.81 -3.51 3.37
CA LEU A 176 -8.67 -2.39 2.99
C LEU A 176 -9.59 -1.94 4.13
N ARG A 177 -10.17 -2.87 4.87
CA ARG A 177 -10.96 -2.56 6.07
C ARG A 177 -10.12 -1.90 7.15
N SER A 178 -8.88 -2.34 7.34
CA SER A 178 -7.94 -1.76 8.30
C SER A 178 -7.52 -0.35 7.88
N GLY A 179 -7.25 -0.15 6.59
CA GLY A 179 -6.84 1.13 6.02
C GLY A 179 -7.96 2.18 6.04
N ALA A 180 -9.22 1.78 5.88
CA ALA A 180 -10.38 2.66 6.00
C ALA A 180 -10.56 3.23 7.42
N LEU A 181 -10.03 2.55 8.44
CA LEU A 181 -10.10 2.97 9.85
C LEU A 181 -8.86 3.73 10.31
N ALA A 182 -7.75 3.65 9.58
CA ALA A 182 -6.51 4.31 9.93
C ALA A 182 -6.42 5.68 9.24
N ALA A 183 -6.35 6.74 10.04
CA ALA A 183 -5.78 8.00 9.55
C ALA A 183 -4.37 7.69 8.99
N PRO A 184 -3.94 8.35 7.90
CA PRO A 184 -2.62 8.11 7.34
C PRO A 184 -1.57 8.33 8.43
N MET A 185 -1.00 7.23 8.92
CA MET A 185 0.10 7.30 9.87
C MET A 185 1.38 7.49 9.08
N TYR A 186 1.91 8.70 9.13
CA TYR A 186 3.26 8.97 8.64
C TYR A 186 4.23 8.48 9.71
N PHE A 187 4.98 7.43 9.39
CA PHE A 187 6.10 7.04 10.24
C PHE A 187 7.22 8.07 10.08
N VAL A 188 7.57 8.71 11.18
CA VAL A 188 8.78 9.51 11.26
C VAL A 188 9.97 8.54 11.23
N GLU A 189 11.05 8.92 10.57
CA GLU A 189 12.31 8.18 10.57
C GLU A 189 12.71 7.84 12.01
N GLU A 190 12.84 6.55 12.31
CA GLU A 190 13.26 6.08 13.64
C GLU A 190 14.74 5.72 13.58
N ARG A 191 15.54 6.34 14.46
CA ARG A 191 16.96 6.01 14.66
C ARG A 191 17.14 5.38 16.01
N THR A 192 17.70 4.18 16.01
CA THR A 192 18.05 3.47 17.27
C THR A 192 19.55 3.29 17.30
N ILE A 193 20.17 3.72 18.39
CA ILE A 193 21.60 3.56 18.62
C ILE A 193 21.81 2.28 19.44
N GLY A 194 22.58 1.34 18.87
CA GLY A 194 22.99 0.11 19.55
C GLY A 194 24.18 0.35 20.50
N PRO A 195 24.41 -0.55 21.47
CA PRO A 195 25.52 -0.43 22.37
C PRO A 195 26.88 -0.45 21.64
N SER A 196 27.77 0.43 22.04
CA SER A 196 29.15 0.51 21.51
C SER A 196 29.92 -0.76 21.86
N LEU A 197 30.60 -1.34 20.88
CA LEU A 197 31.51 -2.48 21.06
C LEU A 197 32.79 -2.12 21.89
N GLY A 198 32.92 -0.86 22.32
CA GLY A 198 34.09 -0.37 23.04
C GLY A 198 34.11 -0.64 24.54
N GLN A 199 33.05 -1.16 25.16
CA GLN A 199 32.97 -1.40 26.59
C GLN A 199 33.35 -2.82 27.06
N GLN A 200 33.72 -3.73 26.17
CA GLN A 200 34.08 -5.11 26.54
C GLN A 200 35.56 -5.32 26.91
N ASN A 201 36.38 -4.29 27.01
CA ASN A 201 37.81 -4.44 27.27
C ASN A 201 38.29 -3.82 28.58
N ILE A 202 37.47 -3.61 29.59
CA ILE A 202 37.94 -3.00 30.88
C ILE A 202 37.91 -3.95 32.08
N ASP A 203 37.37 -5.15 31.98
CA ASP A 203 37.27 -6.08 33.13
C ASP A 203 38.29 -7.21 33.19
N ASP A 204 39.43 -7.12 32.49
CA ASP A 204 40.46 -8.17 32.60
C ASP A 204 41.85 -7.65 32.99
N ARG A 205 41.90 -6.79 34.01
CA ARG A 205 43.15 -6.41 34.67
C ARG A 205 42.94 -6.02 36.14
N SER A 206 42.66 -6.95 36.99
CA SER A 206 42.98 -6.84 38.41
C SER A 206 42.76 -8.17 39.10
N GLU A 207 43.71 -9.10 38.94
CA GLU A 207 44.05 -10.10 39.99
C GLU A 207 45.41 -10.68 39.62
N GLU A 208 46.44 -10.00 40.08
CA GLU A 208 47.70 -10.61 40.47
C GLU A 208 48.41 -9.67 41.43
N HIS A 209 48.17 -9.97 42.72
CA HIS A 209 49.19 -9.89 43.79
C HIS A 209 48.70 -10.64 44.99
#